data_771865fe49401b6fcae97ae89a8085d2
#
_entry.id   771865fe49401b6fcae97ae89a8085d2
#
_cell.length_a   1.000
_cell.length_b   1.000
_cell.length_c   1.000
_cell.angle_alpha   90.00
_cell.angle_beta   90.00
_cell.angle_gamma   90.00
#
_symmetry.space_group_name_H-M   'P 1'
#
loop_
_entity.id
_entity.type
_entity.pdbx_description
1 polymer ?
#
loop_
_entity_poly.entity_id
_entity_poly.type
_entity_poly.pdbx_seq_one_letter_code
_entity_poly.pdbx_strand_id
1 'polypeptide(L)'
;VSAGQYARFARRCNRPGCGRQILLVTTARNKTMPVDVLENDEGRIAVYRNASGGLVGRVLGKDEEAKAYERLYITHFATCVPYLADQARKKAEREANRTVH
;
A
#
# COMPACT_ATOMS: atom_id res chain seq x y z
N VAL A 1 -14.94 -7.67 12.56
CA VAL A 1 -14.40 -7.15 11.29
C VAL A 1 -13.67 -8.25 10.60
N SER A 2 -14.12 -8.60 9.42
CA SER A 2 -13.49 -9.63 8.62
C SER A 2 -12.22 -9.08 7.95
N ALA A 3 -11.24 -9.95 7.70
CA ALA A 3 -10.21 -9.66 6.71
C ALA A 3 -10.90 -9.36 5.38
N GLY A 4 -10.37 -8.50 4.55
CA GLY A 4 -11.01 -8.12 3.31
C GLY A 4 -11.26 -9.31 2.37
N GLN A 5 -12.03 -9.08 1.31
CA GLN A 5 -12.44 -10.16 0.40
C GLN A 5 -11.25 -10.83 -0.32
N TYR A 6 -10.08 -10.20 -0.33
CA TYR A 6 -8.87 -10.74 -0.95
C TYR A 6 -7.87 -11.33 0.04
N ALA A 7 -8.29 -11.61 1.28
CA ALA A 7 -7.41 -12.10 2.34
C ALA A 7 -6.66 -13.38 1.94
N ARG A 8 -7.24 -14.24 1.10
CA ARG A 8 -6.60 -15.47 0.62
C ARG A 8 -5.36 -15.20 -0.24
N PHE A 9 -5.17 -13.99 -0.73
CA PHE A 9 -3.98 -13.60 -1.48
C PHE A 9 -2.92 -12.95 -0.61
N ALA A 10 -3.13 -12.90 0.71
CA ALA A 10 -2.24 -12.22 1.64
C ALA A 10 -0.84 -12.85 1.63
N ARG A 11 0.16 -11.99 1.75
CA ARG A 11 1.57 -12.35 1.90
C ARG A 11 2.13 -11.59 3.07
N ARG A 12 3.25 -12.05 3.60
CA ARG A 12 3.95 -11.29 4.62
C ARG A 12 4.87 -10.26 3.98
N CYS A 13 4.91 -9.07 4.57
CA CYS A 13 5.92 -8.09 4.21
C CYS A 13 7.29 -8.68 4.54
N ASN A 14 8.20 -8.71 3.56
CA ASN A 14 9.51 -9.31 3.73
C ASN A 14 10.55 -8.36 4.32
N ARG A 15 10.17 -7.15 4.70
CA ARG A 15 11.09 -6.24 5.38
C ARG A 15 11.39 -6.77 6.79
N PRO A 16 12.67 -6.82 7.17
CA PRO A 16 13.03 -7.23 8.54
C PRO A 16 12.33 -6.35 9.57
N GLY A 17 11.69 -6.99 10.55
CA GLY A 17 10.99 -6.30 11.62
C GLY A 17 9.53 -5.95 11.34
N CYS A 18 9.02 -6.18 10.13
CA CYS A 18 7.62 -5.92 9.82
C CYS A 18 6.76 -7.19 10.00
N GLY A 19 6.84 -8.13 9.06
CA GLY A 19 6.08 -9.38 9.11
C GLY A 19 4.57 -9.23 9.01
N ARG A 20 4.04 -8.06 8.73
CA ARG A 20 2.60 -7.84 8.57
C ARG A 20 2.11 -8.47 7.27
N GLN A 21 0.83 -8.87 7.28
CA GLN A 21 0.20 -9.40 6.07
C GLN A 21 -0.18 -8.26 5.14
N ILE A 22 0.12 -8.44 3.86
CA ILE A 22 -0.12 -7.47 2.81
C ILE A 22 -0.71 -8.15 1.58
N LEU A 23 -1.31 -7.32 0.71
CA LEU A 23 -1.67 -7.71 -0.65
C LEU A 23 -0.76 -6.99 -1.61
N LEU A 24 -0.32 -7.68 -2.66
CA LEU A 24 0.43 -7.05 -3.74
C LEU A 24 -0.53 -6.77 -4.90
N VAL A 25 -0.67 -5.52 -5.27
CA VAL A 25 -1.51 -5.10 -6.38
C VAL A 25 -0.67 -4.51 -7.50
N THR A 26 -1.13 -4.64 -8.73
CA THR A 26 -0.45 -4.07 -9.90
C THR A 26 -1.11 -2.75 -10.26
N THR A 27 -0.31 -1.72 -10.45
CA THR A 27 -0.78 -0.39 -10.84
C THR A 27 -0.86 -0.26 -12.36
N ALA A 28 -1.47 0.84 -12.83
CA ALA A 28 -1.59 1.13 -14.26
C ALA A 28 -0.23 1.23 -14.97
N ARG A 29 0.83 1.55 -14.22
CA ARG A 29 2.20 1.59 -14.75
C ARG A 29 2.90 0.25 -14.69
N ASN A 30 2.16 -0.82 -14.45
CA ASN A 30 2.67 -2.18 -14.33
C ASN A 30 3.69 -2.34 -13.19
N LYS A 31 3.53 -1.58 -12.13
CA LYS A 31 4.35 -1.68 -10.93
C LYS A 31 3.57 -2.36 -9.81
N THR A 32 4.28 -3.02 -8.93
CA THR A 32 3.69 -3.69 -7.77
C THR A 32 3.64 -2.74 -6.59
N MET A 33 2.48 -2.65 -5.95
CA MET A 33 2.28 -1.82 -4.76
C MET A 33 1.76 -2.70 -3.62
N PRO A 34 2.38 -2.68 -2.44
CA PRO A 34 1.82 -3.38 -1.28
C PRO A 34 0.73 -2.54 -0.62
N VAL A 35 -0.38 -3.20 -0.26
CA VAL A 35 -1.44 -2.60 0.54
C VAL A 35 -1.72 -3.50 1.74
N ASP A 36 -2.27 -2.93 2.81
CA ASP A 36 -2.64 -3.72 3.97
C ASP A 36 -3.76 -4.70 3.61
N VAL A 37 -3.77 -5.86 4.26
CA VAL A 37 -4.72 -6.93 3.92
C VAL A 37 -6.16 -6.58 4.30
N LEU A 38 -6.36 -5.70 5.27
CA LEU A 38 -7.69 -5.30 5.72
C LEU A 38 -8.23 -4.13 4.89
N GLU A 39 -9.48 -4.23 4.48
CA GLU A 39 -10.17 -3.13 3.81
C GLU A 39 -10.37 -1.96 4.78
N ASN A 40 -10.33 -0.75 4.26
CA ASN A 40 -10.51 0.46 5.06
C ASN A 40 -11.20 1.52 4.23
N ASP A 41 -12.35 2.00 4.71
CA ASP A 41 -13.16 3.00 4.00
C ASP A 41 -12.42 4.33 3.80
N GLU A 42 -11.40 4.60 4.61
CA GLU A 42 -10.56 5.79 4.46
C GLU A 42 -9.36 5.56 3.54
N GLY A 43 -9.24 4.35 3.01
CA GLY A 43 -8.15 3.99 2.11
C GLY A 43 -8.24 4.75 0.79
N ARG A 44 -7.07 5.00 0.20
CA ARG A 44 -6.96 5.70 -1.07
C ARG A 44 -6.57 4.80 -2.22
N ILE A 45 -6.41 3.50 -1.96
CA ILE A 45 -6.07 2.53 -3.01
C ILE A 45 -7.33 1.74 -3.32
N ALA A 46 -7.86 1.94 -4.53
CA ALA A 46 -9.03 1.19 -4.99
C ALA A 46 -8.54 -0.07 -5.70
N VAL A 47 -8.94 -1.23 -5.20
CA VAL A 47 -8.44 -2.53 -5.64
C VAL A 47 -9.59 -3.38 -6.18
N TYR A 48 -9.34 -4.07 -7.29
CA TYR A 48 -10.26 -5.08 -7.80
C TYR A 48 -9.47 -6.22 -8.41
N ARG A 49 -10.14 -7.35 -8.61
CA ARG A 49 -9.56 -8.51 -9.27
C ARG A 49 -9.90 -8.48 -10.76
N ASN A 50 -8.89 -8.51 -11.62
CA ASN A 50 -9.12 -8.49 -13.06
C ASN A 50 -9.53 -9.86 -13.59
N ALA A 51 -9.85 -9.93 -14.88
CA ALA A 51 -10.28 -11.17 -15.53
C ALA A 51 -9.21 -12.26 -15.50
N SER A 52 -7.94 -11.89 -15.44
CA SER A 52 -6.82 -12.84 -15.34
C SER A 52 -6.59 -13.34 -13.91
N GLY A 53 -7.35 -12.87 -12.94
CA GLY A 53 -7.23 -13.27 -11.55
C GLY A 53 -6.23 -12.47 -10.72
N GLY A 54 -5.57 -11.46 -11.32
CA GLY A 54 -4.64 -10.60 -10.62
C GLY A 54 -5.34 -9.45 -9.90
N LEU A 55 -4.70 -8.93 -8.85
CA LEU A 55 -5.20 -7.76 -8.15
C LEU A 55 -4.64 -6.50 -8.81
N VAL A 56 -5.53 -5.58 -9.14
CA VAL A 56 -5.19 -4.30 -9.75
C VAL A 56 -5.59 -3.19 -8.81
N GLY A 57 -4.69 -2.22 -8.61
CA GLY A 57 -4.94 -1.09 -7.74
C GLY A 57 -4.66 0.24 -8.42
N ARG A 58 -5.39 1.26 -8.01
CA ARG A 58 -5.15 2.63 -8.43
C ARG A 58 -5.26 3.57 -7.24
N VAL A 59 -4.45 4.60 -7.25
CA VAL A 59 -4.50 5.62 -6.20
C VAL A 59 -5.61 6.60 -6.55
N LEU A 60 -6.54 6.81 -5.62
CA LEU A 60 -7.62 7.77 -5.80
C LEU A 60 -7.12 9.18 -5.58
N GLY A 61 -7.46 10.07 -6.49
CA GLY A 61 -7.23 11.49 -6.33
C GLY A 61 -8.19 12.10 -5.32
N LYS A 62 -8.00 13.38 -5.03
CA LYS A 62 -8.75 14.10 -4.00
C LYS A 62 -10.28 14.02 -4.19
N ASP A 63 -10.73 14.11 -5.44
CA ASP A 63 -12.16 14.13 -5.76
C ASP A 63 -12.63 12.85 -6.45
N GLU A 64 -11.80 11.81 -6.44
CA GLU A 64 -12.16 10.53 -7.04
C GLU A 64 -12.80 9.60 -6.01
N GLU A 65 -13.75 8.80 -6.48
CA GLU A 65 -14.40 7.79 -5.66
C GLU A 65 -14.14 6.40 -6.25
N ALA A 66 -14.17 5.39 -5.38
CA ALA A 66 -14.08 4.01 -5.82
C ALA A 66 -15.36 3.60 -6.56
N LYS A 67 -15.20 2.76 -7.58
CA LYS A 67 -16.34 2.18 -8.28
C LYS A 67 -16.95 1.05 -7.45
N ALA A 68 -18.18 0.67 -7.77
CA ALA A 68 -18.93 -0.34 -6.99
C ALA A 68 -18.17 -1.68 -6.88
N TYR A 69 -17.38 -2.05 -7.88
CA TYR A 69 -16.62 -3.30 -7.87
C TYR A 69 -15.24 -3.16 -7.21
N GLU A 70 -14.85 -1.98 -6.82
CA GLU A 70 -13.56 -1.75 -6.18
C GLU A 70 -13.72 -1.74 -4.66
N ARG A 71 -12.66 -2.16 -3.95
CA ARG A 71 -12.58 -2.11 -2.50
C ARG A 71 -11.42 -1.20 -2.11
N LEU A 72 -11.59 -0.47 -1.02
CA LEU A 72 -10.61 0.51 -0.58
C LEU A 72 -9.62 -0.10 0.40
N TYR A 73 -8.35 0.22 0.22
CA TYR A 73 -7.25 -0.25 1.04
C TYR A 73 -6.30 0.89 1.37
N ILE A 74 -5.54 0.73 2.44
CA ILE A 74 -4.48 1.67 2.81
C ILE A 74 -3.17 1.10 2.27
N THR A 75 -2.36 1.96 1.65
CA THR A 75 -1.02 1.55 1.21
C THR A 75 -0.21 1.07 2.41
N HIS A 76 0.49 -0.06 2.25
CA HIS A 76 1.32 -0.59 3.32
C HIS A 76 2.49 0.33 3.65
N PHE A 77 2.89 1.18 2.74
CA PHE A 77 3.93 2.19 3.01
C PHE A 77 3.55 3.12 4.16
N ALA A 78 2.25 3.31 4.41
CA ALA A 78 1.76 4.14 5.52
C ALA A 78 1.80 3.41 6.87
N THR A 79 1.92 2.08 6.89
CA THR A 79 1.83 1.26 8.10
C THR A 79 3.07 0.39 8.35
N CYS A 80 3.98 0.27 7.39
CA CYS A 80 5.18 -0.53 7.54
C CYS A 80 6.21 0.21 8.41
N VAL A 81 6.34 -0.20 9.66
CA VAL A 81 7.21 0.48 10.61
C VAL A 81 8.67 0.54 10.14
N PRO A 82 9.30 -0.55 9.65
CA PRO A 82 10.67 -0.47 9.13
C PRO A 82 10.80 0.48 7.94
N TYR A 83 9.83 0.50 7.05
CA TYR A 83 9.85 1.41 5.90
C TYR A 83 9.78 2.86 6.36
N LEU A 84 8.86 3.18 7.28
CA LEU A 84 8.70 4.53 7.80
C LEU A 84 9.95 5.01 8.53
N ALA A 85 10.58 4.14 9.31
CA ALA A 85 11.82 4.46 10.00
C ALA A 85 12.96 4.76 9.01
N ASP A 86 13.06 3.97 7.93
CA ASP A 86 14.05 4.17 6.89
C ASP A 86 13.84 5.49 6.15
N GLN A 87 12.59 5.82 5.84
CA GLN A 87 12.26 7.09 5.19
C GLN A 87 12.57 8.29 6.09
N ALA A 88 12.28 8.19 7.38
CA ALA A 88 12.59 9.25 8.34
C ALA A 88 14.10 9.48 8.43
N ARG A 89 14.89 8.39 8.45
CA ARG A 89 16.36 8.48 8.48
C ARG A 89 16.90 9.15 7.20
N LYS A 90 16.39 8.75 6.04
CA LYS A 90 16.82 9.35 4.76
C LYS A 90 16.48 10.83 4.69
N LYS A 91 15.32 11.22 5.22
CA LYS A 91 14.93 12.62 5.28
C LYS A 91 15.88 13.42 6.19
N ALA A 92 16.21 12.88 7.35
CA ALA A 92 17.14 13.52 8.28
C ALA A 92 18.53 13.70 7.66
N GLU A 93 19.02 12.69 6.95
CA GLU A 93 20.31 12.78 6.24
C GLU A 93 20.31 13.86 5.18
N ARG A 94 19.21 13.98 4.42
CA ARG A 94 19.08 15.03 3.39
C ARG A 94 19.05 16.43 4.00
N GLU A 95 18.36 16.60 5.11
CA GLU A 95 18.30 17.87 5.83
C GLU A 95 19.67 18.25 6.40
N ALA A 96 20.39 17.28 6.97
CA ALA A 96 21.75 17.50 7.46
C ALA A 96 22.68 17.94 6.34
N ASN A 97 22.57 17.32 5.16
CA ASN A 97 23.39 17.70 4.00
C ASN A 97 23.07 19.09 3.48
N ARG A 98 21.84 19.57 3.65
CA ARG A 98 21.46 20.93 3.26
C ARG A 98 22.10 21.98 4.13
N THR A 99 22.36 21.67 5.39
CA THR A 99 22.89 22.64 6.35
C THR A 99 24.40 22.75 6.33
N VAL A 100 25.08 21.95 5.52
CA VAL A 100 26.54 21.89 5.43
C VAL A 100 27.12 22.89 4.42
N HIS A 101 26.35 23.74 3.86
CA HIS A 101 26.84 24.75 2.89
C HIS A 101 27.31 26.00 3.56
#